data_910c69589ceee7b279916ad4bb487dbb
#
_entry.id   910c69589ceee7b279916ad4bb487dbb
#
_cell.length_a   1.000
_cell.length_b   1.000
_cell.length_c   1.000
_cell.angle_alpha   90.00
_cell.angle_beta   90.00
_cell.angle_gamma   90.00
#
_symmetry.space_group_name_H-M   'P 1'
#
loop_
_entity.id
_entity.type
_entity.pdbx_description
1 polymer ?
#
loop_
_entity_poly.entity_id
_entity_poly.type
_entity_poly.pdbx_seq_one_letter_code
_entity_poly.pdbx_strand_id
1 'polypeptide(L)'
;MREFTNPPLASAPPVGGLADCVFEHAETDPLHIALGRKDDLGQWRDVTSAEFRDEVLALAKGLLARGIRFGDRVAIMSRTRYEWTLFDFALWTIGAQVVPVYPTSSAEQCFWMLYDAECTAAIVEHEDHAMTIATVIDRLPQLHQLWQLDSGAVQELYDAGAHLDDEVVHRHRQAVTPESVATIIYTSGTTGRPKGCVISHGNFMYEADTVVGRWEPVFHSKKNEEVSTLLFLPLSHVLGRLVEVAAVRHGVRFGHQPQLSAAALLPDLAAFKPTFVVAVPYIFEKVYNAARRKAEKEGKGGPFEKAVELAVKYADAVEAKAWGTGPGPSAGLRMQHQLFEKLVYSKVRAALGGRIRNAVSGGSAMDRRLGLFFAGAGVQIYEGYGLTESTAAATINPPERTRYGTVGQAIPGATVHIADDGEIWLNGTNVFQGYLNNQKATDATLHDGWLATGDLGSLDEDGYLTITGRKKEILVTSGGKSVSPGVLEERVRDHPLVNQCIVVGNDRPYIAALVTLDTEAVEHWLTMRGKPQMSAAQLVRDADLETEVRRAVVAANTLVSQAESIRTFRILAQPFTEEHGLLTPSLKLKRKAIENAYANEVEALYRA
;
A
#
# COMPACT_ATOMS: atom_id res chain seq x y z
N MET A 1 -4.52 3.47 27.63
CA MET A 1 -3.12 2.98 27.81
C MET A 1 -2.16 3.91 27.07
N ARG A 2 -0.93 4.08 27.52
CA ARG A 2 0.07 4.89 26.79
C ARG A 2 1.10 4.07 26.04
N GLU A 3 1.27 2.82 26.39
CA GLU A 3 2.27 1.94 25.79
C GLU A 3 1.76 0.52 25.70
N PHE A 4 2.05 -0.13 24.58
CA PHE A 4 1.76 -1.54 24.36
C PHE A 4 2.93 -2.22 23.65
N THR A 5 3.43 -3.29 24.26
CA THR A 5 4.49 -4.14 23.73
C THR A 5 3.94 -5.52 23.42
N ASN A 6 4.21 -6.01 22.23
CA ASN A 6 3.91 -7.40 21.86
C ASN A 6 5.22 -8.21 21.89
N PRO A 7 5.33 -9.27 22.70
CA PRO A 7 6.55 -10.08 22.77
C PRO A 7 6.95 -10.66 21.41
N PRO A 8 8.25 -10.81 21.10
CA PRO A 8 8.70 -11.40 19.85
C PRO A 8 8.29 -12.87 19.73
N LEU A 9 7.98 -13.33 18.51
CA LEU A 9 7.65 -14.73 18.23
C LEU A 9 8.90 -15.62 18.26
N ALA A 10 10.01 -15.14 17.72
CA ALA A 10 11.27 -15.87 17.62
C ALA A 10 12.30 -15.31 18.61
N SER A 11 13.09 -16.20 19.20
CA SER A 11 14.17 -15.83 20.12
C SER A 11 15.50 -15.59 19.42
N ALA A 12 15.68 -16.03 18.18
CA ALA A 12 16.90 -15.89 17.41
C ALA A 12 16.71 -14.89 16.25
N PRO A 13 17.67 -13.96 16.06
CA PRO A 13 17.65 -13.10 14.89
C PRO A 13 17.86 -13.93 13.60
N PRO A 14 17.37 -13.47 12.44
CA PRO A 14 17.67 -14.10 11.17
C PRO A 14 19.17 -14.09 10.88
N VAL A 15 19.65 -15.06 10.12
CA VAL A 15 21.04 -15.15 9.63
C VAL A 15 21.07 -15.07 8.13
N GLY A 16 22.21 -14.63 7.55
CA GLY A 16 22.36 -14.52 6.10
C GLY A 16 21.62 -13.34 5.50
N GLY A 17 21.30 -13.43 4.21
CA GLY A 17 20.62 -12.40 3.43
C GLY A 17 19.25 -12.82 2.91
N LEU A 18 18.49 -11.86 2.39
CA LEU A 18 17.14 -12.07 1.82
C LEU A 18 17.13 -13.11 0.70
N ALA A 19 18.21 -13.21 -0.09
CA ALA A 19 18.28 -14.12 -1.23
C ALA A 19 18.55 -15.59 -0.83
N ASP A 20 18.97 -15.86 0.39
CA ASP A 20 19.31 -17.24 0.81
C ASP A 20 18.13 -18.19 0.68
N CYS A 21 16.91 -17.74 1.00
CA CYS A 21 15.70 -18.54 0.88
C CYS A 21 15.44 -19.05 -0.56
N VAL A 22 15.88 -18.34 -1.59
CA VAL A 22 15.73 -18.78 -2.99
C VAL A 22 16.53 -20.06 -3.24
N PHE A 23 17.75 -20.13 -2.71
CA PHE A 23 18.61 -21.29 -2.83
C PHE A 23 18.14 -22.45 -1.95
N GLU A 24 17.72 -22.17 -0.71
CA GLU A 24 17.19 -23.15 0.23
C GLU A 24 15.92 -23.81 -0.30
N HIS A 25 14.98 -23.04 -0.86
CA HIS A 25 13.76 -23.60 -1.46
C HIS A 25 14.07 -24.48 -2.68
N ALA A 26 15.01 -24.06 -3.54
CA ALA A 26 15.40 -24.84 -4.70
C ALA A 26 16.10 -26.16 -4.32
N GLU A 27 16.79 -26.22 -3.17
CA GLU A 27 17.41 -27.43 -2.64
C GLU A 27 16.41 -28.35 -1.97
N THR A 28 15.44 -27.79 -1.21
CA THR A 28 14.49 -28.57 -0.40
C THR A 28 13.27 -29.03 -1.17
N ASP A 29 12.72 -28.16 -2.05
CA ASP A 29 11.57 -28.48 -2.91
C ASP A 29 11.71 -27.78 -4.29
N PRO A 30 12.54 -28.34 -5.18
CA PRO A 30 12.85 -27.74 -6.47
C PRO A 30 11.63 -27.58 -7.40
N LEU A 31 10.59 -28.39 -7.21
CA LEU A 31 9.37 -28.38 -8.03
C LEU A 31 8.24 -27.53 -7.45
N HIS A 32 8.43 -26.99 -6.25
CA HIS A 32 7.46 -26.06 -5.69
C HIS A 32 7.25 -24.86 -6.61
N ILE A 33 5.98 -24.46 -6.82
CA ILE A 33 5.66 -23.31 -7.66
C ILE A 33 5.86 -22.02 -6.84
N ALA A 34 6.96 -21.34 -7.09
CA ALA A 34 7.31 -20.10 -6.39
C ALA A 34 6.57 -18.88 -6.97
N LEU A 35 6.51 -18.76 -8.30
CA LEU A 35 5.91 -17.60 -8.97
C LEU A 35 4.99 -18.02 -10.11
N GLY A 36 4.10 -17.08 -10.48
CA GLY A 36 3.40 -17.12 -11.76
C GLY A 36 3.87 -15.94 -12.64
N ARG A 37 4.24 -16.22 -13.88
CA ARG A 37 4.64 -15.23 -14.88
C ARG A 37 3.68 -15.27 -16.06
N LYS A 38 3.29 -14.12 -16.62
CA LYS A 38 2.53 -14.10 -17.87
C LYS A 38 3.44 -14.33 -19.07
N ASP A 39 3.00 -15.18 -19.98
CA ASP A 39 3.65 -15.33 -21.28
C ASP A 39 3.20 -14.21 -22.25
N ASP A 40 3.75 -14.21 -23.48
CA ASP A 40 3.45 -13.23 -24.53
C ASP A 40 1.97 -13.22 -24.95
N LEU A 41 1.22 -14.27 -24.62
CA LEU A 41 -0.22 -14.37 -24.83
C LEU A 41 -1.04 -13.91 -23.62
N GLY A 42 -0.37 -13.44 -22.55
CA GLY A 42 -1.01 -13.02 -21.31
C GLY A 42 -1.51 -14.17 -20.43
N GLN A 43 -1.09 -15.42 -20.71
CA GLN A 43 -1.46 -16.59 -19.91
C GLN A 43 -0.46 -16.81 -18.77
N TRP A 44 -0.99 -17.20 -17.61
CA TRP A 44 -0.14 -17.51 -16.46
C TRP A 44 0.65 -18.81 -16.69
N ARG A 45 1.97 -18.73 -16.51
CA ARG A 45 2.92 -19.85 -16.50
C ARG A 45 3.52 -19.94 -15.12
N ASP A 46 3.60 -21.16 -14.62
CA ASP A 46 4.26 -21.41 -13.35
C ASP A 46 5.77 -21.39 -13.50
N VAL A 47 6.44 -20.85 -12.46
CA VAL A 47 7.90 -20.83 -12.32
C VAL A 47 8.21 -21.57 -11.03
N THR A 48 8.99 -22.63 -11.13
CA THR A 48 9.40 -23.45 -9.99
C THR A 48 10.51 -22.80 -9.18
N SER A 49 10.73 -23.25 -7.95
CA SER A 49 11.83 -22.80 -7.09
C SER A 49 13.19 -23.03 -7.77
N ALA A 50 13.37 -24.15 -8.46
CA ALA A 50 14.60 -24.44 -9.21
C ALA A 50 14.80 -23.45 -10.37
N GLU A 51 13.77 -23.21 -11.18
CA GLU A 51 13.82 -22.25 -12.30
C GLU A 51 14.10 -20.84 -11.81
N PHE A 52 13.43 -20.39 -10.75
CA PHE A 52 13.67 -19.05 -10.20
C PHE A 52 15.08 -18.90 -9.65
N ARG A 53 15.62 -19.90 -8.93
CA ARG A 53 17.01 -19.93 -8.47
C ARG A 53 17.98 -19.82 -9.65
N ASP A 54 17.74 -20.59 -10.72
CA ASP A 54 18.63 -20.62 -11.89
C ASP A 54 18.64 -19.25 -12.62
N GLU A 55 17.47 -18.62 -12.76
CA GLU A 55 17.35 -17.27 -13.31
C GLU A 55 18.04 -16.22 -12.41
N VAL A 56 17.85 -16.27 -11.09
CA VAL A 56 18.55 -15.39 -10.12
C VAL A 56 20.07 -15.56 -10.22
N LEU A 57 20.55 -16.78 -10.27
CA LEU A 57 21.97 -17.10 -10.37
C LEU A 57 22.59 -16.58 -11.68
N ALA A 58 21.91 -16.81 -12.81
CA ALA A 58 22.35 -16.33 -14.12
C ALA A 58 22.40 -14.79 -14.17
N LEU A 59 21.38 -14.13 -13.62
CA LEU A 59 21.33 -12.67 -13.58
C LEU A 59 22.39 -12.09 -12.64
N ALA A 60 22.63 -12.71 -11.49
CA ALA A 60 23.69 -12.32 -10.55
C ALA A 60 25.08 -12.39 -11.19
N LYS A 61 25.37 -13.46 -11.97
CA LYS A 61 26.59 -13.55 -12.76
C LYS A 61 26.70 -12.40 -13.77
N GLY A 62 25.62 -12.09 -14.48
CA GLY A 62 25.58 -11.00 -15.45
C GLY A 62 25.90 -9.65 -14.82
N LEU A 63 25.31 -9.35 -13.68
CA LEU A 63 25.55 -8.13 -12.90
C LEU A 63 27.03 -8.03 -12.47
N LEU A 64 27.61 -9.13 -11.95
CA LEU A 64 29.03 -9.20 -11.59
C LEU A 64 29.94 -8.98 -12.82
N ALA A 65 29.61 -9.60 -13.96
CA ALA A 65 30.36 -9.44 -15.21
C ALA A 65 30.34 -7.99 -15.74
N ARG A 66 29.24 -7.28 -15.51
CA ARG A 66 29.08 -5.85 -15.85
C ARG A 66 29.66 -4.91 -14.79
N GLY A 67 30.28 -5.43 -13.73
CA GLY A 67 31.03 -4.65 -12.77
C GLY A 67 30.28 -4.25 -11.50
N ILE A 68 29.05 -4.70 -11.31
CA ILE A 68 28.33 -4.48 -10.04
C ILE A 68 29.03 -5.25 -8.92
N ARG A 69 29.20 -4.62 -7.78
CA ARG A 69 29.95 -5.16 -6.63
C ARG A 69 29.09 -5.07 -5.35
N PHE A 70 29.55 -5.76 -4.33
CA PHE A 70 28.99 -5.66 -2.98
C PHE A 70 28.96 -4.19 -2.50
N GLY A 71 27.80 -3.74 -2.04
CA GLY A 71 27.58 -2.37 -1.58
C GLY A 71 27.23 -1.36 -2.67
N ASP A 72 27.36 -1.70 -3.94
CA ASP A 72 26.90 -0.84 -5.04
C ASP A 72 25.40 -0.63 -4.99
N ARG A 73 24.95 0.55 -5.41
CA ARG A 73 23.53 0.92 -5.43
C ARG A 73 23.01 0.93 -6.85
N VAL A 74 21.96 0.16 -7.07
CA VAL A 74 21.32 -0.01 -8.37
C VAL A 74 19.88 0.47 -8.30
N ALA A 75 19.55 1.47 -9.12
CA ALA A 75 18.18 1.97 -9.20
C ALA A 75 17.30 1.04 -10.04
N ILE A 76 16.04 0.86 -9.64
CA ILE A 76 15.02 0.17 -10.45
C ILE A 76 13.82 1.11 -10.63
N MET A 77 13.52 1.48 -11.89
CA MET A 77 12.38 2.31 -12.28
C MET A 77 11.46 1.52 -13.21
N SER A 78 10.50 0.83 -12.64
CA SER A 78 9.57 -0.04 -13.36
C SER A 78 8.26 -0.18 -12.60
N ARG A 79 7.20 -0.56 -13.32
CA ARG A 79 5.97 -1.05 -12.70
C ARG A 79 6.22 -2.42 -12.07
N THR A 80 5.25 -2.87 -11.26
CA THR A 80 5.28 -4.19 -10.61
C THR A 80 5.23 -5.31 -11.64
N ARG A 81 6.32 -6.05 -11.80
CA ARG A 81 6.48 -7.12 -12.80
C ARG A 81 7.52 -8.16 -12.33
N TYR A 82 7.49 -9.33 -12.98
CA TYR A 82 8.37 -10.46 -12.65
C TYR A 82 9.86 -10.08 -12.62
N GLU A 83 10.32 -9.33 -13.61
CA GLU A 83 11.72 -8.95 -13.74
C GLU A 83 12.18 -8.06 -12.58
N TRP A 84 11.29 -7.28 -11.97
CA TRP A 84 11.65 -6.53 -10.77
C TRP A 84 12.07 -7.46 -9.64
N THR A 85 11.23 -8.47 -9.32
CA THR A 85 11.56 -9.47 -8.30
C THR A 85 12.84 -10.24 -8.65
N LEU A 86 13.01 -10.61 -9.92
CA LEU A 86 14.22 -11.28 -10.38
C LEU A 86 15.48 -10.43 -10.13
N PHE A 87 15.44 -9.14 -10.44
CA PHE A 87 16.55 -8.21 -10.17
C PHE A 87 16.78 -7.97 -8.69
N ASP A 88 15.75 -7.84 -7.87
CA ASP A 88 15.89 -7.67 -6.42
C ASP A 88 16.69 -8.84 -5.83
N PHE A 89 16.27 -10.07 -6.11
CA PHE A 89 16.93 -11.25 -5.56
C PHE A 89 18.34 -11.47 -6.17
N ALA A 90 18.56 -11.14 -7.43
CA ALA A 90 19.89 -11.21 -8.03
C ALA A 90 20.86 -10.17 -7.44
N LEU A 91 20.41 -8.94 -7.25
CA LEU A 91 21.20 -7.88 -6.61
C LEU A 91 21.51 -8.21 -5.14
N TRP A 92 20.52 -8.67 -4.38
CA TRP A 92 20.73 -9.09 -3.00
C TRP A 92 21.65 -10.30 -2.87
N THR A 93 21.64 -11.21 -3.85
CA THR A 93 22.56 -12.35 -3.88
C THR A 93 24.03 -11.90 -3.95
N ILE A 94 24.32 -10.79 -4.61
CA ILE A 94 25.70 -10.26 -4.71
C ILE A 94 25.99 -9.14 -3.71
N GLY A 95 25.03 -8.85 -2.80
CA GLY A 95 25.15 -7.82 -1.77
C GLY A 95 25.05 -6.39 -2.29
N ALA A 96 24.47 -6.18 -3.49
CA ALA A 96 24.15 -4.86 -3.99
C ALA A 96 22.84 -4.34 -3.36
N GLN A 97 22.72 -3.01 -3.24
CA GLN A 97 21.61 -2.31 -2.62
C GLN A 97 20.65 -1.82 -3.68
N VAL A 98 19.37 -2.04 -3.49
CA VAL A 98 18.35 -1.60 -4.45
C VAL A 98 17.80 -0.22 -4.08
N VAL A 99 17.74 0.68 -5.06
CA VAL A 99 17.13 2.00 -4.95
C VAL A 99 15.86 2.03 -5.80
N PRO A 100 14.69 1.76 -5.22
CA PRO A 100 13.44 1.76 -5.96
C PRO A 100 13.03 3.18 -6.35
N VAL A 101 12.70 3.37 -7.62
CA VAL A 101 12.22 4.63 -8.20
C VAL A 101 10.82 4.42 -8.75
N TYR A 102 9.89 5.33 -8.43
CA TYR A 102 8.55 5.25 -9.00
C TYR A 102 8.56 5.49 -10.51
N PRO A 103 7.80 4.70 -11.30
CA PRO A 103 7.74 4.87 -12.76
C PRO A 103 7.29 6.27 -13.21
N THR A 104 6.55 6.97 -12.35
CA THR A 104 6.00 8.31 -12.58
C THR A 104 6.90 9.44 -12.07
N SER A 105 8.10 9.11 -11.58
CA SER A 105 9.04 10.12 -11.08
C SER A 105 9.52 11.04 -12.21
N SER A 106 9.52 12.35 -11.92
CA SER A 106 10.08 13.34 -12.85
C SER A 106 11.60 13.21 -12.96
N ALA A 107 12.19 13.77 -14.03
CA ALA A 107 13.63 13.77 -14.23
C ALA A 107 14.41 14.36 -13.03
N GLU A 108 13.92 15.43 -12.41
CA GLU A 108 14.54 16.03 -11.23
C GLU A 108 14.42 15.14 -9.97
N GLN A 109 13.34 14.39 -9.83
CA GLN A 109 13.21 13.40 -8.77
C GLN A 109 14.16 12.23 -8.99
N CYS A 110 14.23 11.71 -10.22
CA CYS A 110 15.21 10.68 -10.59
C CYS A 110 16.64 11.16 -10.33
N PHE A 111 16.98 12.37 -10.82
CA PHE A 111 18.29 12.97 -10.55
C PHE A 111 18.62 12.97 -9.06
N TRP A 112 17.70 13.50 -8.23
CA TRP A 112 17.95 13.61 -6.80
C TRP A 112 18.20 12.25 -6.14
N MET A 113 17.34 11.26 -6.42
CA MET A 113 17.47 9.94 -5.81
C MET A 113 18.74 9.20 -6.27
N LEU A 114 19.06 9.24 -7.57
CA LEU A 114 20.25 8.59 -8.11
C LEU A 114 21.55 9.27 -7.65
N TYR A 115 21.53 10.60 -7.53
CA TYR A 115 22.67 11.39 -7.06
C TYR A 115 22.93 11.18 -5.55
N ASP A 116 21.91 11.34 -4.72
CA ASP A 116 22.01 11.20 -3.27
C ASP A 116 22.37 9.76 -2.85
N ALA A 117 21.83 8.77 -3.57
CA ALA A 117 22.17 7.37 -3.37
C ALA A 117 23.47 6.95 -4.09
N GLU A 118 24.11 7.82 -4.85
CA GLU A 118 25.33 7.49 -5.63
C GLU A 118 25.16 6.20 -6.45
N CYS A 119 24.02 6.07 -7.17
CA CYS A 119 23.72 4.88 -7.95
C CYS A 119 24.74 4.67 -9.06
N THR A 120 25.32 3.48 -9.15
CA THR A 120 26.30 3.09 -10.20
C THR A 120 25.62 2.55 -11.45
N ALA A 121 24.39 2.04 -11.31
CA ALA A 121 23.59 1.51 -12.41
C ALA A 121 22.11 1.84 -12.21
N ALA A 122 21.35 1.82 -13.30
CA ALA A 122 19.90 1.92 -13.31
C ALA A 122 19.28 0.89 -14.24
N ILE A 123 18.17 0.32 -13.82
CA ILE A 123 17.32 -0.60 -14.56
C ILE A 123 15.99 0.11 -14.79
N VAL A 124 15.57 0.23 -16.03
CA VAL A 124 14.34 0.92 -16.41
C VAL A 124 13.42 -0.01 -17.19
N GLU A 125 12.10 0.23 -17.13
CA GLU A 125 11.15 -0.64 -17.83
C GLU A 125 11.19 -0.46 -19.34
N HIS A 126 10.98 0.77 -19.82
CA HIS A 126 10.82 1.09 -21.24
C HIS A 126 11.55 2.40 -21.61
N GLU A 127 11.48 2.76 -22.90
CA GLU A 127 12.22 3.90 -23.47
C GLU A 127 11.90 5.23 -22.79
N ASP A 128 10.63 5.51 -22.43
CA ASP A 128 10.29 6.78 -21.78
C ASP A 128 10.98 6.95 -20.42
N HIS A 129 11.14 5.86 -19.66
CA HIS A 129 11.94 5.88 -18.42
C HIS A 129 13.42 6.09 -18.69
N ALA A 130 13.95 5.44 -19.73
CA ALA A 130 15.35 5.64 -20.14
C ALA A 130 15.58 7.10 -20.55
N MET A 131 14.69 7.68 -21.34
CA MET A 131 14.76 9.09 -21.75
C MET A 131 14.64 10.04 -20.55
N THR A 132 13.80 9.73 -19.57
CA THR A 132 13.68 10.52 -18.33
C THR A 132 15.04 10.60 -17.60
N ILE A 133 15.74 9.49 -17.45
CA ILE A 133 17.09 9.46 -16.83
C ILE A 133 18.12 10.12 -17.76
N ALA A 134 18.05 9.91 -19.08
CA ALA A 134 18.97 10.49 -20.04
C ALA A 134 18.98 12.02 -20.00
N THR A 135 17.86 12.69 -19.70
CA THR A 135 17.81 14.15 -19.57
C THR A 135 18.66 14.71 -18.43
N VAL A 136 19.05 13.90 -17.48
CA VAL A 136 19.86 14.28 -16.31
C VAL A 136 21.17 13.53 -16.18
N ILE A 137 21.52 12.70 -17.17
CA ILE A 137 22.69 11.79 -17.12
C ILE A 137 24.02 12.53 -16.92
N ASP A 138 24.17 13.70 -17.55
CA ASP A 138 25.39 14.51 -17.44
C ASP A 138 25.65 15.01 -16.01
N ARG A 139 24.63 14.97 -15.16
CA ARG A 139 24.69 15.35 -13.74
C ARG A 139 24.96 14.16 -12.82
N LEU A 140 25.04 12.95 -13.36
CA LEU A 140 25.19 11.67 -12.65
C LEU A 140 26.50 10.96 -13.07
N PRO A 141 27.68 11.52 -12.76
CA PRO A 141 28.96 10.98 -13.23
C PRO A 141 29.27 9.57 -12.72
N GLN A 142 28.60 9.12 -11.64
CA GLN A 142 28.75 7.79 -11.08
C GLN A 142 27.86 6.74 -11.76
N LEU A 143 26.86 7.14 -12.55
CA LEU A 143 25.96 6.23 -13.25
C LEU A 143 26.62 5.71 -14.54
N HIS A 144 27.10 4.48 -14.51
CA HIS A 144 27.88 3.90 -15.62
C HIS A 144 27.11 2.92 -16.47
N GLN A 145 25.97 2.40 -15.97
CA GLN A 145 25.15 1.38 -16.63
C GLN A 145 23.67 1.80 -16.61
N LEU A 146 23.02 1.62 -17.75
CA LEU A 146 21.56 1.79 -17.89
C LEU A 146 21.03 0.61 -18.70
N TRP A 147 20.19 -0.22 -18.09
CA TRP A 147 19.55 -1.38 -18.71
C TRP A 147 18.06 -1.16 -18.86
N GLN A 148 17.54 -1.50 -20.04
CA GLN A 148 16.12 -1.37 -20.34
C GLN A 148 15.47 -2.76 -20.47
N LEU A 149 14.48 -3.05 -19.62
CA LEU A 149 13.84 -4.37 -19.56
C LEU A 149 13.19 -4.76 -20.88
N ASP A 150 12.40 -3.86 -21.47
CA ASP A 150 11.69 -4.12 -22.73
C ASP A 150 12.62 -4.20 -23.95
N SER A 151 13.91 -3.88 -23.80
CA SER A 151 14.94 -4.04 -24.83
C SER A 151 15.84 -5.27 -24.62
N GLY A 152 15.46 -6.19 -23.70
CA GLY A 152 16.16 -7.46 -23.52
C GLY A 152 17.31 -7.42 -22.51
N ALA A 153 17.30 -6.48 -21.55
CA ALA A 153 18.33 -6.34 -20.51
C ALA A 153 18.62 -7.66 -19.75
N VAL A 154 17.58 -8.46 -19.47
CA VAL A 154 17.77 -9.74 -18.78
C VAL A 154 18.63 -10.69 -19.60
N GLN A 155 18.35 -10.86 -20.89
CA GLN A 155 19.11 -11.74 -21.78
C GLN A 155 20.54 -11.22 -21.98
N GLU A 156 20.71 -9.90 -22.15
CA GLU A 156 22.04 -9.27 -22.25
C GLU A 156 22.90 -9.61 -21.03
N LEU A 157 22.33 -9.54 -19.84
CA LEU A 157 23.04 -9.85 -18.60
C LEU A 157 23.32 -11.36 -18.46
N TYR A 158 22.40 -12.23 -18.85
CA TYR A 158 22.64 -13.67 -18.88
C TYR A 158 23.83 -14.00 -19.77
N ASP A 159 23.88 -13.44 -20.98
CA ASP A 159 24.98 -13.65 -21.94
C ASP A 159 26.30 -13.12 -21.39
N ALA A 160 26.30 -11.95 -20.76
CA ALA A 160 27.48 -11.35 -20.14
C ALA A 160 28.06 -12.22 -19.01
N GLY A 161 27.21 -12.84 -18.22
CA GLY A 161 27.59 -13.67 -17.06
C GLY A 161 27.89 -15.13 -17.38
N ALA A 162 27.58 -15.62 -18.58
CA ALA A 162 27.61 -17.05 -18.93
C ALA A 162 28.96 -17.74 -18.69
N HIS A 163 30.06 -16.98 -18.72
CA HIS A 163 31.42 -17.50 -18.51
C HIS A 163 31.85 -17.56 -17.04
N LEU A 164 31.08 -17.00 -16.10
CA LEU A 164 31.40 -17.00 -14.66
C LEU A 164 30.94 -18.29 -13.99
N ASP A 165 31.77 -18.77 -13.07
CA ASP A 165 31.44 -19.91 -12.21
C ASP A 165 30.43 -19.53 -11.16
N ASP A 166 29.51 -20.44 -10.80
CA ASP A 166 28.50 -20.26 -9.75
C ASP A 166 29.12 -19.96 -8.39
N GLU A 167 30.31 -20.53 -8.12
CA GLU A 167 31.05 -20.32 -6.88
C GLU A 167 31.42 -18.86 -6.66
N VAL A 168 31.57 -18.06 -7.71
CA VAL A 168 31.81 -16.63 -7.60
C VAL A 168 30.59 -15.95 -6.95
N VAL A 169 29.39 -16.30 -7.39
CA VAL A 169 28.14 -15.78 -6.84
C VAL A 169 27.94 -16.25 -5.39
N HIS A 170 28.18 -17.53 -5.11
CA HIS A 170 28.04 -18.08 -3.77
C HIS A 170 28.94 -17.38 -2.74
N ARG A 171 30.17 -17.03 -3.10
CA ARG A 171 31.08 -16.25 -2.23
C ARG A 171 30.53 -14.85 -1.91
N HIS A 172 29.91 -14.18 -2.89
CA HIS A 172 29.26 -12.88 -2.64
C HIS A 172 28.05 -13.05 -1.72
N ARG A 173 27.20 -14.06 -1.98
CA ARG A 173 26.02 -14.37 -1.16
C ARG A 173 26.38 -14.60 0.30
N GLN A 174 27.41 -15.39 0.56
CA GLN A 174 27.89 -15.71 1.93
C GLN A 174 28.44 -14.48 2.69
N ALA A 175 28.79 -13.41 1.99
CA ALA A 175 29.24 -12.17 2.63
C ALA A 175 28.09 -11.26 3.08
N VAL A 176 26.86 -11.55 2.64
CA VAL A 176 25.67 -10.78 3.03
C VAL A 176 25.24 -11.17 4.44
N THR A 177 24.98 -10.19 5.28
CA THR A 177 24.53 -10.38 6.68
C THR A 177 23.19 -9.65 6.90
N PRO A 178 22.47 -9.93 7.99
CA PRO A 178 21.25 -9.20 8.33
C PRO A 178 21.43 -7.68 8.46
N GLU A 179 22.62 -7.22 8.85
CA GLU A 179 22.96 -5.80 8.99
C GLU A 179 23.29 -5.13 7.65
N SER A 180 23.58 -5.92 6.62
CA SER A 180 23.81 -5.41 5.27
C SER A 180 22.58 -4.64 4.78
N VAL A 181 22.80 -3.51 4.09
CA VAL A 181 21.71 -2.71 3.53
C VAL A 181 21.11 -3.42 2.32
N ALA A 182 19.83 -3.70 2.38
CA ALA A 182 19.07 -4.33 1.28
C ALA A 182 18.55 -3.27 0.29
N THR A 183 18.05 -2.16 0.81
CA THR A 183 17.38 -1.16 -0.04
C THR A 183 17.42 0.22 0.60
N ILE A 184 17.34 1.25 -0.26
CA ILE A 184 17.20 2.66 0.15
C ILE A 184 15.93 3.19 -0.49
N ILE A 185 14.86 3.31 0.28
CA ILE A 185 13.54 3.73 -0.21
C ILE A 185 13.34 5.22 0.06
N TYR A 186 13.15 6.00 -1.00
CA TYR A 186 12.93 7.44 -0.89
C TYR A 186 11.48 7.78 -0.56
N THR A 187 11.28 8.48 0.57
CA THR A 187 9.97 8.99 0.99
C THR A 187 9.82 10.47 0.68
N SER A 188 8.69 10.84 0.08
CA SER A 188 8.33 12.24 -0.11
C SER A 188 7.89 12.82 1.24
N GLY A 189 8.78 13.48 1.95
CA GLY A 189 8.39 14.28 3.12
C GLY A 189 7.41 15.39 2.72
N THR A 190 6.57 15.82 3.67
CA THR A 190 5.60 16.92 3.44
C THR A 190 6.26 18.26 3.11
N THR A 191 7.56 18.39 3.33
CA THR A 191 8.35 19.61 3.07
C THR A 191 9.77 19.25 2.68
N GLY A 192 10.13 19.44 1.41
CA GLY A 192 11.53 19.32 0.95
C GLY A 192 11.78 18.19 -0.04
N ARG A 193 13.06 17.88 -0.27
CA ARG A 193 13.51 16.78 -1.12
C ARG A 193 13.21 15.44 -0.46
N PRO A 194 12.91 14.38 -1.24
CA PRO A 194 12.75 13.02 -0.72
C PRO A 194 13.98 12.57 0.08
N LYS A 195 13.74 11.82 1.17
CA LYS A 195 14.79 11.27 2.04
C LYS A 195 14.88 9.76 1.84
N GLY A 196 16.08 9.23 1.69
CA GLY A 196 16.33 7.79 1.50
C GLY A 196 16.33 7.06 2.85
N CYS A 197 15.33 6.22 3.09
CA CYS A 197 15.26 5.34 4.27
C CYS A 197 16.17 4.12 4.04
N VAL A 198 17.16 3.94 4.91
CA VAL A 198 18.10 2.81 4.84
C VAL A 198 17.49 1.62 5.58
N ILE A 199 17.19 0.55 4.84
CA ILE A 199 16.57 -0.68 5.36
C ILE A 199 17.52 -1.85 5.12
N SER A 200 17.78 -2.63 6.18
CA SER A 200 18.65 -3.80 6.13
C SER A 200 17.93 -5.06 5.67
N HIS A 201 18.71 -6.09 5.31
CA HIS A 201 18.20 -7.44 5.09
C HIS A 201 17.46 -7.95 6.34
N GLY A 202 18.03 -7.73 7.53
CA GLY A 202 17.45 -8.14 8.80
C GLY A 202 16.11 -7.50 9.11
N ASN A 203 15.91 -6.21 8.77
CA ASN A 203 14.63 -5.54 8.95
C ASN A 203 13.52 -6.28 8.19
N PHE A 204 13.73 -6.54 6.89
CA PHE A 204 12.74 -7.25 6.06
C PHE A 204 12.54 -8.71 6.49
N MET A 205 13.63 -9.45 6.78
CA MET A 205 13.52 -10.84 7.20
C MET A 205 12.71 -10.95 8.50
N TYR A 206 13.04 -10.11 9.48
CA TYR A 206 12.33 -10.09 10.76
C TYR A 206 10.85 -9.79 10.59
N GLU A 207 10.51 -8.78 9.79
CA GLU A 207 9.12 -8.41 9.61
C GLU A 207 8.34 -9.46 8.81
N ALA A 208 8.93 -10.02 7.75
CA ALA A 208 8.31 -11.09 6.98
C ALA A 208 8.03 -12.33 7.85
N ASP A 209 9.00 -12.79 8.63
CA ASP A 209 8.85 -13.93 9.54
C ASP A 209 7.80 -13.66 10.62
N THR A 210 7.79 -12.43 11.17
CA THR A 210 6.84 -12.01 12.20
C THR A 210 5.41 -11.95 11.67
N VAL A 211 5.21 -11.32 10.51
CA VAL A 211 3.87 -11.18 9.93
C VAL A 211 3.33 -12.55 9.50
N VAL A 212 4.12 -13.35 8.79
CA VAL A 212 3.66 -14.67 8.36
C VAL A 212 3.38 -15.58 9.57
N GLY A 213 4.27 -15.60 10.56
CA GLY A 213 4.11 -16.44 11.76
C GLY A 213 2.90 -16.04 12.63
N ARG A 214 2.64 -14.74 12.78
CA ARG A 214 1.53 -14.25 13.62
C ARG A 214 0.17 -14.33 12.94
N TRP A 215 0.12 -14.10 11.62
CA TRP A 215 -1.10 -14.18 10.82
C TRP A 215 -1.19 -15.51 10.05
N GLU A 216 -0.70 -16.60 10.66
CA GLU A 216 -0.75 -17.96 10.09
C GLU A 216 -2.08 -18.29 9.38
N PRO A 217 -3.28 -17.96 9.90
CA PRO A 217 -4.54 -18.26 9.21
C PRO A 217 -4.70 -17.56 7.85
N VAL A 218 -3.95 -16.47 7.58
CA VAL A 218 -3.93 -15.79 6.28
C VAL A 218 -3.03 -16.53 5.30
N PHE A 219 -1.88 -17.00 5.78
CA PHE A 219 -0.79 -17.58 5.00
C PHE A 219 -0.77 -19.11 4.96
N HIS A 220 -1.62 -19.78 5.75
CA HIS A 220 -1.81 -21.23 5.69
C HIS A 220 -3.25 -21.54 5.28
N SER A 221 -3.39 -22.28 4.22
CA SER A 221 -4.69 -22.73 3.75
C SER A 221 -5.08 -24.06 4.37
N LYS A 222 -6.34 -24.47 4.15
CA LYS A 222 -6.83 -25.81 4.51
C LYS A 222 -5.94 -26.86 3.85
N LYS A 223 -5.74 -28.03 4.52
CA LYS A 223 -4.94 -29.15 4.03
C LYS A 223 -4.97 -29.28 2.50
N ASN A 224 -3.78 -29.21 1.86
CA ASN A 224 -3.52 -29.36 0.43
C ASN A 224 -3.97 -28.21 -0.49
N GLU A 225 -4.24 -27.00 0.00
CA GLU A 225 -4.47 -25.85 -0.87
C GLU A 225 -3.19 -25.01 -0.96
N GLU A 226 -2.68 -24.78 -2.15
CA GLU A 226 -1.54 -23.91 -2.40
C GLU A 226 -1.88 -22.46 -2.01
N VAL A 227 -1.09 -21.88 -1.13
CA VAL A 227 -1.23 -20.49 -0.72
C VAL A 227 -0.70 -19.58 -1.80
N SER A 228 -1.49 -18.58 -2.19
CA SER A 228 -1.09 -17.71 -3.29
C SER A 228 -1.63 -16.29 -3.15
N THR A 229 -0.91 -15.32 -3.70
CA THR A 229 -1.32 -13.94 -3.76
C THR A 229 -1.03 -13.32 -5.14
N LEU A 230 -1.78 -12.28 -5.51
CA LEU A 230 -1.48 -11.46 -6.68
C LEU A 230 -0.91 -10.13 -6.18
N LEU A 231 0.34 -9.86 -6.54
CA LEU A 231 1.06 -8.65 -6.15
C LEU A 231 0.83 -7.56 -7.20
N PHE A 232 0.11 -6.52 -6.82
CA PHE A 232 -0.19 -5.35 -7.64
C PHE A 232 0.20 -4.03 -6.95
N LEU A 233 0.66 -4.09 -5.69
CA LEU A 233 1.24 -2.94 -5.03
C LEU A 233 2.56 -2.54 -5.69
N PRO A 234 2.87 -1.25 -5.80
CA PRO A 234 4.16 -0.82 -6.35
C PRO A 234 5.34 -1.41 -5.57
N LEU A 235 6.28 -2.06 -6.27
CA LEU A 235 7.52 -2.53 -5.67
C LEU A 235 8.50 -1.38 -5.34
N SER A 236 8.22 -0.18 -5.82
CA SER A 236 8.85 1.05 -5.36
C SER A 236 8.39 1.52 -3.98
N HIS A 237 7.34 0.90 -3.41
CA HIS A 237 6.83 1.18 -2.07
C HIS A 237 7.14 0.03 -1.10
N VAL A 238 7.51 0.36 0.14
CA VAL A 238 7.91 -0.61 1.17
C VAL A 238 6.89 -1.73 1.40
N LEU A 239 5.58 -1.44 1.35
CA LEU A 239 4.54 -2.47 1.54
C LEU A 239 4.54 -3.50 0.40
N GLY A 240 4.69 -3.08 -0.85
CA GLY A 240 4.82 -4.00 -1.99
C GLY A 240 6.05 -4.90 -1.85
N ARG A 241 7.16 -4.34 -1.44
CA ARG A 241 8.42 -5.08 -1.20
C ARG A 241 8.31 -6.07 -0.04
N LEU A 242 7.64 -5.69 1.06
CA LEU A 242 7.39 -6.63 2.16
C LEU A 242 6.56 -7.83 1.69
N VAL A 243 5.53 -7.61 0.86
CA VAL A 243 4.72 -8.72 0.31
C VAL A 243 5.57 -9.62 -0.59
N GLU A 244 6.41 -9.05 -1.44
CA GLU A 244 7.37 -9.78 -2.27
C GLU A 244 8.32 -10.64 -1.44
N VAL A 245 9.01 -10.00 -0.49
CA VAL A 245 9.97 -10.69 0.41
C VAL A 245 9.29 -11.79 1.22
N ALA A 246 8.14 -11.50 1.82
CA ALA A 246 7.39 -12.49 2.59
C ALA A 246 6.93 -13.66 1.72
N ALA A 247 6.48 -13.40 0.49
CA ALA A 247 6.05 -14.44 -0.43
C ALA A 247 7.19 -15.36 -0.82
N VAL A 248 8.33 -14.81 -1.29
CA VAL A 248 9.50 -15.64 -1.66
C VAL A 248 10.03 -16.40 -0.44
N ARG A 249 10.21 -15.71 0.70
CA ARG A 249 10.82 -16.30 1.89
C ARG A 249 10.01 -17.45 2.50
N HIS A 250 8.68 -17.39 2.40
CA HIS A 250 7.80 -18.40 2.96
C HIS A 250 7.15 -19.34 1.93
N GLY A 251 7.66 -19.37 0.69
CA GLY A 251 7.17 -20.26 -0.35
C GLY A 251 5.70 -20.01 -0.74
N VAL A 252 5.25 -18.76 -0.70
CA VAL A 252 3.91 -18.39 -1.17
C VAL A 252 3.96 -18.13 -2.67
N ARG A 253 3.18 -18.88 -3.45
CA ARG A 253 3.06 -18.62 -4.90
C ARG A 253 2.50 -17.23 -5.16
N PHE A 254 3.16 -16.42 -5.97
CA PHE A 254 2.63 -15.11 -6.33
C PHE A 254 2.86 -14.75 -7.79
N GLY A 255 1.99 -13.91 -8.32
CA GLY A 255 2.11 -13.32 -9.65
C GLY A 255 2.07 -11.80 -9.57
N HIS A 256 2.49 -11.13 -10.64
CA HIS A 256 2.56 -9.67 -10.71
C HIS A 256 1.48 -9.07 -11.59
N GLN A 257 0.87 -7.97 -11.15
CA GLN A 257 -0.04 -7.15 -11.97
C GLN A 257 0.44 -5.69 -11.93
N PRO A 258 0.88 -5.14 -13.07
CA PRO A 258 1.46 -3.78 -13.11
C PRO A 258 0.44 -2.65 -12.98
N GLN A 259 -0.86 -2.92 -13.13
CA GLN A 259 -1.90 -1.89 -13.19
C GLN A 259 -2.92 -2.05 -12.06
N LEU A 260 -3.23 -0.92 -11.39
CA LEU A 260 -4.20 -0.85 -10.29
C LEU A 260 -5.65 -0.58 -10.75
N SER A 261 -5.88 -0.40 -12.06
CA SER A 261 -7.23 -0.18 -12.57
C SER A 261 -8.11 -1.43 -12.39
N ALA A 262 -9.37 -1.24 -12.05
CA ALA A 262 -10.31 -2.36 -11.89
C ALA A 262 -10.43 -3.20 -13.19
N ALA A 263 -10.33 -2.56 -14.35
CA ALA A 263 -10.38 -3.20 -15.66
C ALA A 263 -9.21 -4.19 -15.89
N ALA A 264 -8.03 -3.90 -15.36
CA ALA A 264 -6.86 -4.78 -15.46
C ALA A 264 -6.80 -5.80 -14.30
N LEU A 265 -7.11 -5.36 -13.07
CA LEU A 265 -6.93 -6.16 -11.87
C LEU A 265 -7.98 -7.29 -11.72
N LEU A 266 -9.26 -6.99 -11.98
CA LEU A 266 -10.32 -7.98 -11.74
C LEU A 266 -10.21 -9.23 -12.64
N PRO A 267 -9.92 -9.13 -13.97
CA PRO A 267 -9.66 -10.31 -14.80
C PRO A 267 -8.49 -11.15 -14.31
N ASP A 268 -7.41 -10.52 -13.82
CA ASP A 268 -6.25 -11.24 -13.30
C ASP A 268 -6.52 -11.90 -11.96
N LEU A 269 -7.25 -11.26 -11.06
CA LEU A 269 -7.73 -11.91 -9.83
C LEU A 269 -8.60 -13.14 -10.14
N ALA A 270 -9.47 -13.05 -11.16
CA ALA A 270 -10.32 -14.17 -11.57
C ALA A 270 -9.52 -15.32 -12.23
N ALA A 271 -8.45 -15.01 -12.96
CA ALA A 271 -7.59 -16.00 -13.63
C ALA A 271 -6.58 -16.64 -12.67
N PHE A 272 -5.88 -15.83 -11.87
CA PHE A 272 -4.86 -16.29 -10.92
C PHE A 272 -5.46 -16.99 -9.69
N LYS A 273 -6.64 -16.52 -9.22
CA LYS A 273 -7.39 -17.04 -8.05
C LYS A 273 -6.55 -17.10 -6.78
N PRO A 274 -6.04 -15.98 -6.29
CA PRO A 274 -5.26 -15.95 -5.07
C PRO A 274 -6.07 -16.37 -3.86
N THR A 275 -5.40 -16.87 -2.81
CA THR A 275 -6.03 -17.25 -1.52
C THR A 275 -6.16 -16.06 -0.58
N PHE A 276 -5.25 -15.10 -0.68
CA PHE A 276 -5.30 -13.81 0.02
C PHE A 276 -4.77 -12.69 -0.87
N VAL A 277 -5.00 -11.45 -0.46
CA VAL A 277 -4.39 -10.26 -1.09
C VAL A 277 -3.97 -9.26 -0.01
N VAL A 278 -2.92 -8.50 -0.32
CA VAL A 278 -2.54 -7.29 0.41
C VAL A 278 -2.82 -6.10 -0.50
N ALA A 279 -3.60 -5.15 -0.01
CA ALA A 279 -4.08 -4.04 -0.82
C ALA A 279 -4.18 -2.74 0.00
N VAL A 280 -4.38 -1.62 -0.68
CA VAL A 280 -4.82 -0.36 -0.07
C VAL A 280 -6.36 -0.31 -0.05
N PRO A 281 -6.99 0.44 0.87
CA PRO A 281 -8.46 0.53 0.98
C PRO A 281 -9.17 0.86 -0.34
N TYR A 282 -8.57 1.70 -1.16
CA TYR A 282 -9.07 2.06 -2.49
C TYR A 282 -9.46 0.85 -3.37
N ILE A 283 -8.74 -0.26 -3.30
CA ILE A 283 -9.04 -1.46 -4.08
C ILE A 283 -10.35 -2.10 -3.60
N PHE A 284 -10.55 -2.19 -2.29
CA PHE A 284 -11.80 -2.72 -1.71
C PHE A 284 -12.99 -1.81 -2.04
N GLU A 285 -12.81 -0.49 -1.99
CA GLU A 285 -13.82 0.49 -2.41
C GLU A 285 -14.21 0.29 -3.90
N LYS A 286 -13.22 0.10 -4.78
CA LYS A 286 -13.48 -0.15 -6.22
C LYS A 286 -14.23 -1.46 -6.44
N VAL A 287 -13.89 -2.54 -5.75
CA VAL A 287 -14.62 -3.82 -5.82
C VAL A 287 -16.06 -3.66 -5.33
N TYR A 288 -16.27 -3.01 -4.19
CA TYR A 288 -17.58 -2.71 -3.65
C TYR A 288 -18.43 -1.90 -4.63
N ASN A 289 -17.89 -0.79 -5.14
CA ASN A 289 -18.58 0.11 -6.06
C ASN A 289 -18.87 -0.57 -7.42
N ALA A 290 -17.97 -1.43 -7.92
CA ALA A 290 -18.23 -2.21 -9.13
C ALA A 290 -19.38 -3.20 -8.93
N ALA A 291 -19.43 -3.90 -7.80
CA ALA A 291 -20.52 -4.82 -7.47
C ALA A 291 -21.85 -4.08 -7.34
N ARG A 292 -21.88 -2.92 -6.69
CA ARG A 292 -23.04 -2.05 -6.53
C ARG A 292 -23.57 -1.58 -7.90
N ARG A 293 -22.70 -0.99 -8.74
CA ARG A 293 -23.09 -0.52 -10.09
C ARG A 293 -23.67 -1.65 -10.95
N LYS A 294 -23.07 -2.85 -10.86
CA LYS A 294 -23.61 -4.03 -11.57
C LYS A 294 -25.00 -4.40 -11.10
N ALA A 295 -25.24 -4.41 -9.78
CA ALA A 295 -26.54 -4.70 -9.22
C ALA A 295 -27.59 -3.64 -9.63
N GLU A 296 -27.23 -2.36 -9.63
CA GLU A 296 -28.11 -1.26 -10.08
C GLU A 296 -28.46 -1.39 -11.56
N LYS A 297 -27.50 -1.69 -12.43
CA LYS A 297 -27.75 -1.95 -13.87
C LYS A 297 -28.68 -3.14 -14.12
N GLU A 298 -28.65 -4.15 -13.25
CA GLU A 298 -29.53 -5.31 -13.29
C GLU A 298 -30.92 -5.05 -12.63
N GLY A 299 -31.19 -3.83 -12.17
CA GLY A 299 -32.42 -3.50 -11.45
C GLY A 299 -32.49 -4.09 -10.01
N LYS A 300 -31.35 -4.51 -9.47
CA LYS A 300 -31.22 -5.17 -8.15
C LYS A 300 -30.54 -4.28 -7.08
N GLY A 301 -30.50 -2.95 -7.30
CA GLY A 301 -29.87 -2.01 -6.36
C GLY A 301 -30.42 -2.11 -4.95
N GLY A 302 -31.76 -2.11 -4.78
CA GLY A 302 -32.38 -2.25 -3.47
C GLY A 302 -32.05 -3.54 -2.73
N PRO A 303 -32.15 -4.72 -3.37
CA PRO A 303 -31.65 -5.98 -2.80
C PRO A 303 -30.17 -5.97 -2.42
N PHE A 304 -29.31 -5.31 -3.21
CA PHE A 304 -27.87 -5.17 -2.91
C PHE A 304 -27.66 -4.35 -1.64
N GLU A 305 -28.27 -3.17 -1.54
CA GLU A 305 -28.15 -2.33 -0.34
C GLU A 305 -28.64 -3.07 0.93
N LYS A 306 -29.73 -3.83 0.82
CA LYS A 306 -30.21 -4.66 1.94
C LYS A 306 -29.21 -5.76 2.29
N ALA A 307 -28.54 -6.36 1.32
CA ALA A 307 -27.49 -7.33 1.56
C ALA A 307 -26.30 -6.69 2.29
N VAL A 308 -25.89 -5.47 1.89
CA VAL A 308 -24.82 -4.70 2.54
C VAL A 308 -25.19 -4.43 4.02
N GLU A 309 -26.38 -3.92 4.29
CA GLU A 309 -26.83 -3.67 5.66
C GLU A 309 -26.83 -4.94 6.54
N LEU A 310 -27.25 -6.06 5.97
CA LEU A 310 -27.26 -7.34 6.69
C LEU A 310 -25.85 -7.88 6.91
N ALA A 311 -24.94 -7.74 5.93
CA ALA A 311 -23.54 -8.12 6.08
C ALA A 311 -22.88 -7.32 7.21
N VAL A 312 -23.06 -5.99 7.22
CA VAL A 312 -22.54 -5.11 8.26
C VAL A 312 -23.09 -5.48 9.64
N LYS A 313 -24.41 -5.63 9.78
CA LYS A 313 -25.03 -6.03 11.05
C LYS A 313 -24.58 -7.41 11.53
N TYR A 314 -24.37 -8.35 10.59
CA TYR A 314 -23.90 -9.69 10.91
C TYR A 314 -22.46 -9.65 11.43
N ALA A 315 -21.56 -8.97 10.72
CA ALA A 315 -20.17 -8.85 11.10
C ALA A 315 -20.00 -8.06 12.42
N ASP A 316 -20.74 -6.98 12.60
CA ASP A 316 -20.76 -6.21 13.86
C ASP A 316 -21.21 -7.07 15.05
N ALA A 317 -22.24 -7.91 14.89
CA ALA A 317 -22.66 -8.84 15.92
C ALA A 317 -21.63 -9.95 16.19
N VAL A 318 -20.87 -10.40 15.16
CA VAL A 318 -19.78 -11.37 15.32
C VAL A 318 -18.63 -10.71 16.09
N GLU A 319 -18.24 -9.49 15.72
CA GLU A 319 -17.23 -8.69 16.42
C GLU A 319 -17.63 -8.49 17.89
N ALA A 320 -18.87 -8.03 18.16
CA ALA A 320 -19.37 -7.83 19.53
C ALA A 320 -19.30 -9.10 20.38
N LYS A 321 -19.57 -10.27 19.78
CA LYS A 321 -19.43 -11.56 20.48
C LYS A 321 -17.97 -11.89 20.80
N ALA A 322 -17.07 -11.68 19.84
CA ALA A 322 -15.64 -11.92 20.04
C ALA A 322 -15.05 -11.03 21.15
N TRP A 323 -15.62 -9.83 21.32
CA TRP A 323 -15.28 -8.87 22.38
C TRP A 323 -16.04 -9.07 23.69
N GLY A 324 -16.99 -10.00 23.74
CA GLY A 324 -17.84 -10.22 24.94
C GLY A 324 -18.82 -9.07 25.22
N THR A 325 -19.01 -8.15 24.26
CA THR A 325 -19.91 -6.99 24.38
C THR A 325 -21.31 -7.26 23.85
N GLY A 326 -21.55 -8.46 23.28
CA GLY A 326 -22.86 -8.84 22.75
C GLY A 326 -23.02 -10.34 22.57
N PRO A 327 -24.27 -10.83 22.35
CA PRO A 327 -24.58 -12.25 22.26
C PRO A 327 -24.18 -12.87 20.91
N GLY A 328 -23.75 -12.07 19.95
CA GLY A 328 -23.52 -12.48 18.56
C GLY A 328 -24.78 -12.44 17.69
N PRO A 329 -24.69 -12.88 16.42
CA PRO A 329 -25.81 -12.79 15.50
C PRO A 329 -26.96 -13.71 15.93
N SER A 330 -28.17 -13.17 15.97
CA SER A 330 -29.40 -13.92 16.27
C SER A 330 -29.68 -14.96 15.18
N ALA A 331 -30.50 -15.98 15.50
CA ALA A 331 -30.91 -17.00 14.52
C ALA A 331 -31.60 -16.39 13.28
N GLY A 332 -32.44 -15.36 13.49
CA GLY A 332 -33.09 -14.63 12.40
C GLY A 332 -32.11 -13.88 11.53
N LEU A 333 -31.10 -13.22 12.12
CA LEU A 333 -30.05 -12.53 11.37
C LEU A 333 -29.19 -13.52 10.55
N ARG A 334 -28.84 -14.68 11.12
CA ARG A 334 -28.11 -15.74 10.39
C ARG A 334 -28.89 -16.25 9.18
N MET A 335 -30.18 -16.50 9.35
CA MET A 335 -31.04 -16.96 8.26
C MET A 335 -31.17 -15.90 7.15
N GLN A 336 -31.40 -14.64 7.51
CA GLN A 336 -31.44 -13.55 6.53
C GLN A 336 -30.09 -13.37 5.81
N HIS A 337 -28.98 -13.45 6.52
CA HIS A 337 -27.64 -13.37 5.95
C HIS A 337 -27.40 -14.51 4.93
N GLN A 338 -27.77 -15.75 5.26
CA GLN A 338 -27.64 -16.90 4.36
C GLN A 338 -28.44 -16.76 3.06
N LEU A 339 -29.57 -16.05 3.05
CA LEU A 339 -30.33 -15.79 1.82
C LEU A 339 -29.52 -14.99 0.81
N PHE A 340 -28.67 -14.06 1.27
CA PHE A 340 -27.84 -13.23 0.40
C PHE A 340 -26.50 -13.88 0.02
N GLU A 341 -26.15 -15.03 0.63
CA GLU A 341 -24.91 -15.75 0.31
C GLU A 341 -24.80 -16.05 -1.18
N LYS A 342 -25.80 -16.69 -1.79
CA LYS A 342 -25.81 -17.02 -3.20
C LYS A 342 -26.13 -15.82 -4.12
N LEU A 343 -26.88 -14.85 -3.61
CA LEU A 343 -27.38 -13.74 -4.43
C LEU A 343 -26.33 -12.63 -4.58
N VAL A 344 -25.54 -12.36 -3.51
CA VAL A 344 -24.63 -11.21 -3.42
C VAL A 344 -23.22 -11.63 -3.00
N TYR A 345 -23.05 -12.25 -1.81
CA TYR A 345 -21.72 -12.40 -1.19
C TYR A 345 -20.79 -13.32 -1.99
N SER A 346 -21.32 -14.43 -2.51
CA SER A 346 -20.52 -15.31 -3.40
C SER A 346 -20.06 -14.59 -4.68
N LYS A 347 -20.85 -13.64 -5.19
CA LYS A 347 -20.48 -12.85 -6.39
C LYS A 347 -19.41 -11.80 -6.09
N VAL A 348 -19.48 -11.19 -4.91
CA VAL A 348 -18.42 -10.28 -4.43
C VAL A 348 -17.10 -11.04 -4.30
N ARG A 349 -17.12 -12.22 -3.67
CA ARG A 349 -15.92 -13.08 -3.57
C ARG A 349 -15.44 -13.56 -4.94
N ALA A 350 -16.36 -13.90 -5.85
CA ALA A 350 -16.00 -14.29 -7.21
C ALA A 350 -15.28 -13.18 -7.98
N ALA A 351 -15.64 -11.90 -7.76
CA ALA A 351 -14.94 -10.76 -8.33
C ALA A 351 -13.47 -10.65 -7.81
N LEU A 352 -13.20 -11.18 -6.62
CA LEU A 352 -11.87 -11.29 -6.03
C LEU A 352 -11.18 -12.63 -6.36
N GLY A 353 -11.62 -13.38 -7.39
CA GLY A 353 -11.06 -14.68 -7.76
C GLY A 353 -11.69 -15.89 -7.09
N GLY A 354 -12.62 -15.71 -6.14
CA GLY A 354 -13.45 -16.76 -5.53
C GLY A 354 -12.79 -17.53 -4.38
N ARG A 355 -11.47 -17.53 -4.25
CA ARG A 355 -10.72 -18.25 -3.21
C ARG A 355 -10.35 -17.37 -2.02
N ILE A 356 -10.29 -16.05 -2.17
CA ILE A 356 -9.92 -15.11 -1.11
C ILE A 356 -10.88 -15.23 0.07
N ARG A 357 -10.33 -15.44 1.26
CA ARG A 357 -11.04 -15.44 2.55
C ARG A 357 -10.43 -14.41 3.51
N ASN A 358 -9.17 -14.08 3.29
CA ASN A 358 -8.41 -13.13 4.10
C ASN A 358 -7.79 -12.07 3.20
N ALA A 359 -7.65 -10.86 3.73
CA ALA A 359 -6.92 -9.78 3.09
C ALA A 359 -6.25 -8.91 4.15
N VAL A 360 -5.18 -8.23 3.78
CA VAL A 360 -4.55 -7.20 4.61
C VAL A 360 -4.75 -5.86 3.93
N SER A 361 -5.13 -4.85 4.70
CA SER A 361 -5.28 -3.48 4.23
C SER A 361 -4.30 -2.55 4.94
N GLY A 362 -3.57 -1.75 4.18
CA GLY A 362 -2.60 -0.80 4.74
C GLY A 362 -2.38 0.43 3.85
N GLY A 363 -1.52 1.34 4.30
CA GLY A 363 -1.14 2.54 3.57
C GLY A 363 -2.08 3.74 3.72
N SER A 364 -3.34 3.55 4.04
CA SER A 364 -4.32 4.57 4.45
C SER A 364 -5.40 3.93 5.32
N ALA A 365 -6.19 4.74 6.03
CA ALA A 365 -7.29 4.25 6.85
C ALA A 365 -8.40 3.65 5.99
N MET A 366 -9.08 2.63 6.53
CA MET A 366 -10.24 1.99 5.90
C MET A 366 -11.51 2.36 6.68
N ASP A 367 -12.58 2.68 5.95
CA ASP A 367 -13.90 2.87 6.57
C ASP A 367 -14.35 1.59 7.30
N ARG A 368 -14.76 1.75 8.57
CA ARG A 368 -15.22 0.62 9.41
C ARG A 368 -16.37 -0.15 8.75
N ARG A 369 -17.32 0.55 8.11
CA ARG A 369 -18.47 -0.08 7.46
C ARG A 369 -18.04 -0.94 6.27
N LEU A 370 -17.04 -0.49 5.52
CA LEU A 370 -16.48 -1.25 4.39
C LEU A 370 -15.81 -2.54 4.90
N GLY A 371 -15.00 -2.46 5.96
CA GLY A 371 -14.39 -3.62 6.61
C GLY A 371 -15.44 -4.62 7.09
N LEU A 372 -16.46 -4.17 7.79
CA LEU A 372 -17.58 -5.00 8.26
C LEU A 372 -18.38 -5.61 7.10
N PHE A 373 -18.58 -4.88 5.99
CA PHE A 373 -19.23 -5.43 4.80
C PHE A 373 -18.46 -6.62 4.24
N PHE A 374 -17.14 -6.47 4.02
CA PHE A 374 -16.32 -7.56 3.48
C PHE A 374 -16.26 -8.75 4.43
N ALA A 375 -16.13 -8.52 5.74
CA ALA A 375 -16.20 -9.59 6.73
C ALA A 375 -17.55 -10.34 6.69
N GLY A 376 -18.65 -9.60 6.63
CA GLY A 376 -19.97 -10.19 6.44
C GLY A 376 -20.15 -10.87 5.10
N ALA A 377 -19.45 -10.45 4.05
CA ALA A 377 -19.40 -11.12 2.76
C ALA A 377 -18.43 -12.32 2.73
N GLY A 378 -17.76 -12.63 3.84
CA GLY A 378 -16.86 -13.79 3.99
C GLY A 378 -15.43 -13.53 3.53
N VAL A 379 -14.98 -12.27 3.54
CA VAL A 379 -13.59 -11.84 3.33
C VAL A 379 -13.14 -11.04 4.55
N GLN A 380 -12.34 -11.65 5.41
CA GLN A 380 -11.79 -10.99 6.60
C GLN A 380 -10.67 -10.04 6.17
N ILE A 381 -10.78 -8.76 6.52
CA ILE A 381 -9.73 -7.77 6.24
C ILE A 381 -9.06 -7.38 7.55
N TYR A 382 -7.73 -7.51 7.58
CA TYR A 382 -6.88 -7.09 8.70
C TYR A 382 -6.24 -5.75 8.34
N GLU A 383 -6.68 -4.70 9.00
CA GLU A 383 -6.12 -3.37 8.81
C GLU A 383 -4.82 -3.24 9.61
N GLY A 384 -3.79 -2.65 8.98
CA GLY A 384 -2.49 -2.40 9.59
C GLY A 384 -1.98 -1.00 9.31
N TYR A 385 -1.05 -0.55 10.15
CA TYR A 385 -0.39 0.75 10.06
C TYR A 385 1.13 0.58 10.12
N GLY A 386 1.81 1.43 9.38
CA GLY A 386 3.25 1.57 9.40
C GLY A 386 3.75 2.55 8.35
N LEU A 387 5.06 2.68 8.30
CA LEU A 387 5.80 3.66 7.53
C LEU A 387 6.95 2.97 6.80
N THR A 388 7.58 3.66 5.87
CA THR A 388 8.84 3.18 5.30
C THR A 388 9.91 3.06 6.36
N GLU A 389 9.92 3.99 7.31
CA GLU A 389 10.81 4.04 8.47
C GLU A 389 10.59 2.89 9.48
N SER A 390 9.46 2.19 9.40
CA SER A 390 9.17 0.96 10.18
C SER A 390 9.12 -0.29 9.31
N THR A 391 9.78 -0.31 8.15
CA THR A 391 9.88 -1.42 7.20
C THR A 391 8.53 -1.95 6.69
N ALA A 392 7.46 -1.23 6.78
CA ALA A 392 6.08 -1.35 6.36
C ALA A 392 5.10 -1.48 7.52
N ALA A 393 5.06 -2.58 8.28
CA ALA A 393 4.05 -2.78 9.32
C ALA A 393 4.61 -2.55 10.72
N ALA A 394 3.96 -1.69 11.50
CA ALA A 394 4.21 -1.55 12.94
C ALA A 394 3.07 -2.13 13.77
N THR A 395 1.84 -2.05 13.25
CA THR A 395 0.65 -2.67 13.85
C THR A 395 -0.20 -3.34 12.79
N ILE A 396 -0.89 -4.42 13.15
CA ILE A 396 -1.90 -5.09 12.31
C ILE A 396 -2.98 -5.68 13.23
N ASN A 397 -4.24 -5.69 12.79
CA ASN A 397 -5.32 -6.35 13.51
C ASN A 397 -5.07 -7.86 13.65
N PRO A 398 -5.10 -8.43 14.87
CA PRO A 398 -4.87 -9.85 15.08
C PRO A 398 -6.05 -10.72 14.56
N PRO A 399 -5.78 -11.91 14.00
CA PRO A 399 -6.81 -12.76 13.38
C PRO A 399 -7.90 -13.22 14.34
N GLU A 400 -7.54 -13.51 15.57
CA GLU A 400 -8.46 -14.03 16.58
C GLU A 400 -9.39 -12.97 17.17
N ARG A 401 -9.04 -11.69 17.07
CA ARG A 401 -9.75 -10.61 17.76
C ARG A 401 -9.63 -9.27 17.01
N THR A 402 -10.07 -9.27 15.76
CA THR A 402 -10.09 -8.05 14.92
C THR A 402 -10.99 -6.98 15.54
N ARG A 403 -10.54 -5.71 15.53
CA ARG A 403 -11.32 -4.52 15.92
C ARG A 403 -11.39 -3.56 14.74
N TYR A 404 -12.53 -3.55 14.07
CA TYR A 404 -12.73 -2.66 12.91
C TYR A 404 -12.75 -1.20 13.30
N GLY A 405 -12.08 -0.35 12.49
CA GLY A 405 -11.87 1.07 12.79
C GLY A 405 -10.64 1.35 13.64
N THR A 406 -9.80 0.33 13.87
CA THR A 406 -8.45 0.45 14.43
C THR A 406 -7.44 -0.17 13.50
N VAL A 407 -6.18 0.21 13.64
CA VAL A 407 -5.06 -0.40 12.89
C VAL A 407 -4.40 -1.55 13.67
N GLY A 408 -5.11 -2.10 14.64
CA GLY A 408 -4.70 -3.29 15.40
C GLY A 408 -3.68 -3.02 16.50
N GLN A 409 -2.99 -4.08 16.88
CA GLN A 409 -1.96 -4.09 17.91
C GLN A 409 -0.55 -4.08 17.30
N ALA A 410 0.46 -3.67 18.09
CA ALA A 410 1.86 -3.82 17.69
C ALA A 410 2.14 -5.24 17.17
N ILE A 411 2.93 -5.34 16.09
CA ILE A 411 3.40 -6.66 15.65
C ILE A 411 4.32 -7.28 16.72
N PRO A 412 4.45 -8.61 16.79
CA PRO A 412 5.36 -9.22 17.75
C PRO A 412 6.78 -8.67 17.68
N GLY A 413 7.34 -8.33 18.84
CA GLY A 413 8.66 -7.70 18.99
C GLY A 413 8.69 -6.19 18.77
N ALA A 414 7.54 -5.56 18.52
CA ALA A 414 7.42 -4.11 18.44
C ALA A 414 6.69 -3.53 19.65
N THR A 415 6.98 -2.27 19.93
CA THR A 415 6.33 -1.46 20.97
C THR A 415 5.75 -0.20 20.33
N VAL A 416 4.52 0.13 20.71
CA VAL A 416 3.86 1.40 20.39
C VAL A 416 3.75 2.21 21.66
N HIS A 417 4.21 3.46 21.63
CA HIS A 417 4.08 4.42 22.72
C HIS A 417 3.37 5.69 22.25
N ILE A 418 2.48 6.23 23.08
CA ILE A 418 1.80 7.50 22.82
C ILE A 418 2.45 8.57 23.71
N ALA A 419 3.17 9.48 23.09
CA ALA A 419 3.83 10.60 23.76
C ALA A 419 2.81 11.59 24.38
N ASP A 420 3.27 12.52 25.20
CA ASP A 420 2.40 13.47 25.91
C ASP A 420 1.59 14.39 24.97
N ASP A 421 2.11 14.65 23.78
CA ASP A 421 1.45 15.44 22.73
C ASP A 421 0.57 14.60 21.78
N GLY A 422 0.41 13.31 22.07
CA GLY A 422 -0.38 12.37 21.29
C GLY A 422 0.36 11.76 20.10
N GLU A 423 1.65 12.05 19.90
CA GLU A 423 2.44 11.46 18.83
C GLU A 423 2.69 9.97 19.08
N ILE A 424 2.57 9.18 18.02
CA ILE A 424 2.87 7.75 18.03
C ILE A 424 4.37 7.57 17.88
N TRP A 425 4.98 6.87 18.84
CA TRP A 425 6.37 6.45 18.80
C TRP A 425 6.45 4.94 18.69
N LEU A 426 7.39 4.44 17.89
CA LEU A 426 7.58 3.02 17.62
C LEU A 426 8.98 2.58 18.03
N ASN A 427 9.09 1.38 18.57
CA ASN A 427 10.37 0.71 18.83
C ASN A 427 10.26 -0.75 18.40
N GLY A 428 11.31 -1.30 17.80
CA GLY A 428 11.36 -2.70 17.36
C GLY A 428 12.43 -2.93 16.30
N THR A 429 12.69 -4.19 16.00
CA THR A 429 13.67 -4.61 14.99
C THR A 429 13.27 -4.18 13.57
N ASN A 430 12.01 -3.87 13.35
CA ASN A 430 11.49 -3.35 12.09
C ASN A 430 11.79 -1.86 11.86
N VAL A 431 12.30 -1.12 12.85
CA VAL A 431 12.69 0.28 12.69
C VAL A 431 13.96 0.37 11.83
N PHE A 432 13.94 1.29 10.86
CA PHE A 432 15.03 1.50 9.89
C PHE A 432 16.33 1.98 10.54
N GLN A 433 17.43 1.93 9.78
CA GLN A 433 18.75 2.35 10.29
C GLN A 433 18.94 3.88 10.34
N GLY A 434 18.11 4.64 9.62
CA GLY A 434 18.19 6.09 9.50
C GLY A 434 18.04 6.57 8.07
N TYR A 435 18.18 7.87 7.85
CA TYR A 435 18.13 8.48 6.52
C TYR A 435 19.52 8.60 5.91
N LEU A 436 19.68 8.12 4.68
CA LEU A 436 20.92 8.22 3.91
C LEU A 436 21.39 9.68 3.83
N ASN A 437 22.68 9.91 4.09
CA ASN A 437 23.33 11.22 4.01
C ASN A 437 22.61 12.37 4.75
N ASN A 438 21.76 12.06 5.74
CA ASN A 438 20.95 13.06 6.43
C ASN A 438 20.86 12.79 7.95
N GLN A 439 22.00 12.92 8.62
CA GLN A 439 22.09 12.71 10.07
C GLN A 439 21.13 13.62 10.86
N LYS A 440 21.00 14.90 10.42
CA LYS A 440 20.07 15.83 11.08
C LYS A 440 18.61 15.35 11.05
N ALA A 441 18.18 14.76 9.94
CA ALA A 441 16.82 14.20 9.85
C ALA A 441 16.71 12.89 10.65
N THR A 442 17.77 12.08 10.69
CA THR A 442 17.85 10.87 11.49
C THR A 442 17.70 11.21 12.97
N ASP A 443 18.51 12.15 13.49
CA ASP A 443 18.46 12.58 14.89
C ASP A 443 17.14 13.23 15.30
N ALA A 444 16.46 13.87 14.34
CA ALA A 444 15.13 14.44 14.56
C ALA A 444 13.98 13.41 14.55
N THR A 445 14.27 12.18 14.13
CA THR A 445 13.25 11.13 13.96
C THR A 445 13.53 9.90 14.83
N LEU A 446 14.80 9.55 15.03
CA LEU A 446 15.22 8.43 15.89
C LEU A 446 15.81 8.97 17.21
N HIS A 447 15.26 8.53 18.33
CA HIS A 447 15.65 8.92 19.68
C HIS A 447 15.87 7.66 20.53
N ASP A 448 17.11 7.28 20.78
CA ASP A 448 17.47 6.10 21.60
C ASP A 448 16.72 4.81 21.17
N GLY A 449 16.64 4.57 19.85
CA GLY A 449 15.95 3.41 19.25
C GLY A 449 14.44 3.59 19.06
N TRP A 450 13.87 4.72 19.45
CA TRP A 450 12.48 5.06 19.20
C TRP A 450 12.32 5.89 17.94
N LEU A 451 11.36 5.52 17.11
CA LEU A 451 10.94 6.24 15.92
C LEU A 451 9.77 7.17 16.25
N ALA A 452 9.99 8.48 16.19
CA ALA A 452 8.95 9.49 16.26
C ALA A 452 8.28 9.60 14.88
N THR A 453 7.03 9.11 14.76
CA THR A 453 6.37 8.90 13.46
C THR A 453 5.83 10.18 12.81
N GLY A 454 5.56 11.20 13.62
CA GLY A 454 4.80 12.39 13.20
C GLY A 454 3.31 12.15 13.03
N ASP A 455 2.82 10.93 13.28
CA ASP A 455 1.40 10.59 13.30
C ASP A 455 0.84 10.68 14.72
N LEU A 456 -0.43 11.03 14.86
CA LEU A 456 -1.13 11.14 16.14
C LEU A 456 -2.09 9.97 16.31
N GLY A 457 -2.23 9.49 17.54
CA GLY A 457 -3.12 8.39 17.81
C GLY A 457 -3.37 8.14 19.28
N SER A 458 -4.10 7.07 19.55
CA SER A 458 -4.40 6.61 20.90
C SER A 458 -4.41 5.08 20.97
N LEU A 459 -3.99 4.55 22.12
CA LEU A 459 -4.12 3.13 22.45
C LEU A 459 -5.31 2.93 23.39
N ASP A 460 -6.13 1.93 23.11
CA ASP A 460 -7.16 1.50 24.06
C ASP A 460 -6.58 0.59 25.17
N GLU A 461 -7.45 0.07 26.04
CA GLU A 461 -7.04 -0.78 27.17
C GLU A 461 -6.51 -2.16 26.74
N ASP A 462 -6.86 -2.61 25.54
CA ASP A 462 -6.38 -3.87 24.96
C ASP A 462 -5.16 -3.67 24.03
N GLY A 463 -4.64 -2.46 23.88
CA GLY A 463 -3.46 -2.14 23.06
C GLY A 463 -3.75 -1.95 21.58
N TYR A 464 -5.00 -1.73 21.18
CA TYR A 464 -5.36 -1.40 19.80
C TYR A 464 -5.11 0.07 19.51
N LEU A 465 -4.39 0.32 18.42
CA LEU A 465 -4.04 1.66 17.98
C LEU A 465 -5.13 2.23 17.07
N THR A 466 -5.54 3.46 17.36
CA THR A 466 -6.38 4.28 16.47
C THR A 466 -5.57 5.49 16.03
N ILE A 467 -5.45 5.70 14.71
CA ILE A 467 -4.80 6.88 14.12
C ILE A 467 -5.81 8.03 14.12
N THR A 468 -5.41 9.20 14.60
CA THR A 468 -6.29 10.39 14.67
C THR A 468 -5.86 11.51 13.74
N GLY A 469 -4.67 11.43 13.16
CA GLY A 469 -4.18 12.40 12.18
C GLY A 469 -2.66 12.46 12.06
N ARG A 470 -2.19 13.50 11.37
CA ARG A 470 -0.75 13.82 11.27
C ARG A 470 -0.44 15.14 11.95
N LYS A 471 0.60 15.15 12.75
CA LYS A 471 1.04 16.31 13.53
C LYS A 471 1.29 17.55 12.65
N LYS A 472 1.89 17.35 11.47
CA LYS A 472 2.19 18.42 10.49
C LYS A 472 1.00 18.82 9.62
N GLU A 473 -0.10 18.07 9.65
CA GLU A 473 -1.30 18.34 8.86
C GLU A 473 -2.44 18.93 9.68
N ILE A 474 -2.26 19.08 10.98
CA ILE A 474 -3.24 19.76 11.82
C ILE A 474 -3.42 21.19 11.31
N LEU A 475 -4.65 21.53 11.02
CA LEU A 475 -5.04 22.90 10.67
C LEU A 475 -5.36 23.67 11.95
N VAL A 476 -4.82 24.88 12.06
CA VAL A 476 -5.15 25.78 13.17
C VAL A 476 -5.94 26.96 12.61
N THR A 477 -7.21 27.05 12.98
CA THR A 477 -8.05 28.17 12.54
C THR A 477 -7.57 29.49 13.16
N SER A 478 -7.96 30.64 12.59
CA SER A 478 -7.65 31.95 13.16
C SER A 478 -8.19 32.18 14.57
N GLY A 479 -9.18 31.36 14.98
CA GLY A 479 -9.70 31.31 16.35
C GLY A 479 -8.89 30.40 17.30
N GLY A 480 -7.75 29.84 16.85
CA GLY A 480 -6.87 28.98 17.64
C GLY A 480 -7.38 27.53 17.80
N LYS A 481 -8.40 27.11 17.06
CA LYS A 481 -8.91 25.74 17.13
C LYS A 481 -8.07 24.83 16.22
N SER A 482 -7.51 23.78 16.82
CA SER A 482 -6.82 22.70 16.09
C SER A 482 -7.84 21.71 15.51
N VAL A 483 -7.68 21.36 14.23
CA VAL A 483 -8.55 20.45 13.48
C VAL A 483 -7.71 19.43 12.76
N SER A 484 -8.01 18.15 12.95
CA SER A 484 -7.44 17.05 12.17
C SER A 484 -8.24 16.88 10.88
N PRO A 485 -7.70 17.19 9.70
CA PRO A 485 -8.47 17.17 8.45
C PRO A 485 -8.84 15.74 8.01
N GLY A 486 -7.98 14.75 8.31
CA GLY A 486 -8.12 13.37 7.82
C GLY A 486 -9.48 12.75 8.16
N VAL A 487 -9.97 12.92 9.38
CA VAL A 487 -11.28 12.39 9.83
C VAL A 487 -12.45 12.91 8.97
N LEU A 488 -12.40 14.19 8.62
CA LEU A 488 -13.43 14.81 7.78
C LEU A 488 -13.28 14.37 6.32
N GLU A 489 -12.06 14.36 5.81
CA GLU A 489 -11.73 14.00 4.42
C GLU A 489 -12.14 12.56 4.11
N GLU A 490 -11.81 11.62 4.98
CA GLU A 490 -12.18 10.21 4.85
C GLU A 490 -13.69 10.05 4.83
N ARG A 491 -14.39 10.69 5.77
CA ARG A 491 -15.84 10.56 5.85
C ARG A 491 -16.58 11.17 4.66
N VAL A 492 -16.07 12.26 4.08
CA VAL A 492 -16.63 12.83 2.83
C VAL A 492 -16.39 11.87 1.65
N ARG A 493 -15.22 11.23 1.61
CA ARG A 493 -14.86 10.25 0.56
C ARG A 493 -15.68 8.97 0.58
N ASP A 494 -16.30 8.61 1.70
CA ASP A 494 -17.22 7.46 1.78
C ASP A 494 -18.43 7.61 0.85
N HIS A 495 -18.71 8.82 0.38
CA HIS A 495 -19.81 9.05 -0.54
C HIS A 495 -19.45 8.57 -1.97
N PRO A 496 -20.27 7.71 -2.61
CA PRO A 496 -19.94 7.07 -3.89
C PRO A 496 -19.59 7.99 -5.05
N LEU A 497 -20.08 9.24 -5.03
CA LEU A 497 -19.82 10.23 -6.08
C LEU A 497 -18.54 11.04 -5.84
N VAL A 498 -17.92 10.90 -4.66
CA VAL A 498 -16.71 11.63 -4.29
C VAL A 498 -15.49 10.76 -4.61
N ASN A 499 -14.52 11.33 -5.32
CA ASN A 499 -13.22 10.69 -5.54
C ASN A 499 -12.23 11.06 -4.45
N GLN A 500 -12.01 12.38 -4.25
CA GLN A 500 -11.10 12.90 -3.23
C GLN A 500 -11.72 14.11 -2.54
N CYS A 501 -11.31 14.33 -1.30
CA CYS A 501 -11.65 15.51 -0.52
C CYS A 501 -10.38 16.03 0.16
N ILE A 502 -10.15 17.33 0.11
CA ILE A 502 -9.12 18.01 0.90
C ILE A 502 -9.78 19.10 1.72
N VAL A 503 -9.52 19.06 3.02
CA VAL A 503 -9.99 20.07 3.98
C VAL A 503 -8.94 21.15 4.11
N VAL A 504 -9.36 22.40 4.05
CA VAL A 504 -8.53 23.61 4.13
C VAL A 504 -9.05 24.53 5.23
N GLY A 505 -8.19 25.36 5.81
CA GLY A 505 -8.64 26.27 6.89
C GLY A 505 -7.54 26.73 7.83
N ASN A 506 -6.26 26.46 7.50
CA ASN A 506 -5.15 26.98 8.31
C ASN A 506 -5.15 28.50 8.28
N ASP A 507 -5.08 29.14 9.46
CA ASP A 507 -5.14 30.60 9.65
C ASP A 507 -6.42 31.25 9.08
N ARG A 508 -7.51 30.47 8.85
CA ARG A 508 -8.79 30.92 8.33
C ARG A 508 -9.88 30.92 9.40
N PRO A 509 -10.96 31.72 9.21
CA PRO A 509 -12.03 31.84 10.23
C PRO A 509 -12.84 30.54 10.45
N TYR A 510 -12.83 29.64 9.49
CA TYR A 510 -13.53 28.36 9.53
C TYR A 510 -12.91 27.33 8.60
N ILE A 511 -13.34 26.09 8.72
CA ILE A 511 -12.92 24.96 7.90
C ILE A 511 -13.78 24.88 6.64
N ALA A 512 -13.13 24.68 5.50
CA ALA A 512 -13.76 24.49 4.20
C ALA A 512 -13.17 23.27 3.48
N ALA A 513 -13.78 22.82 2.37
CA ALA A 513 -13.29 21.68 1.61
C ALA A 513 -13.30 21.90 0.10
N LEU A 514 -12.33 21.29 -0.60
CA LEU A 514 -12.36 21.06 -2.03
C LEU A 514 -12.66 19.58 -2.28
N VAL A 515 -13.58 19.28 -3.18
CA VAL A 515 -14.06 17.93 -3.46
C VAL A 515 -13.94 17.63 -4.94
N THR A 516 -13.37 16.49 -5.29
CA THR A 516 -13.35 15.97 -6.66
C THR A 516 -14.32 14.80 -6.82
N LEU A 517 -14.81 14.60 -8.02
CA LEU A 517 -15.84 13.60 -8.32
C LEU A 517 -15.26 12.33 -8.92
N ASP A 518 -15.86 11.18 -8.59
CA ASP A 518 -15.60 9.92 -9.29
C ASP A 518 -16.35 9.92 -10.63
N THR A 519 -15.62 10.05 -11.72
CA THR A 519 -16.19 10.20 -13.06
C THR A 519 -17.12 9.05 -13.43
N GLU A 520 -16.72 7.80 -13.19
CA GLU A 520 -17.52 6.62 -13.50
C GLU A 520 -18.81 6.55 -12.67
N ALA A 521 -18.71 6.90 -11.40
CA ALA A 521 -19.87 6.92 -10.51
C ALA A 521 -20.85 8.04 -10.88
N VAL A 522 -20.35 9.21 -11.27
CA VAL A 522 -21.19 10.34 -11.74
C VAL A 522 -21.88 10.02 -13.05
N GLU A 523 -21.18 9.45 -14.03
CA GLU A 523 -21.80 9.02 -15.30
C GLU A 523 -22.93 8.01 -15.05
N HIS A 524 -22.71 7.05 -14.18
CA HIS A 524 -23.73 6.09 -13.79
C HIS A 524 -24.92 6.79 -13.08
N TRP A 525 -24.64 7.70 -12.13
CA TRP A 525 -25.65 8.45 -11.41
C TRP A 525 -26.52 9.33 -12.33
N LEU A 526 -25.91 9.99 -13.33
CA LEU A 526 -26.65 10.74 -14.36
C LEU A 526 -27.59 9.83 -15.14
N THR A 527 -27.09 8.67 -15.59
CA THR A 527 -27.86 7.68 -16.34
C THR A 527 -29.07 7.18 -15.54
N MET A 528 -28.87 6.84 -14.26
CA MET A 528 -29.95 6.35 -13.38
C MET A 528 -31.02 7.41 -13.09
N ARG A 529 -30.70 8.68 -13.19
CA ARG A 529 -31.62 9.81 -13.01
C ARG A 529 -32.21 10.34 -14.31
N GLY A 530 -31.89 9.70 -15.44
CA GLY A 530 -32.34 10.16 -16.75
C GLY A 530 -31.79 11.53 -17.17
N LYS A 531 -30.69 11.95 -16.56
CA LYS A 531 -30.00 13.20 -16.92
C LYS A 531 -29.08 12.97 -18.15
N PRO A 532 -28.92 13.98 -19.01
CA PRO A 532 -27.95 13.89 -20.11
C PRO A 532 -26.52 13.82 -19.57
N GLN A 533 -25.60 13.33 -20.38
CA GLN A 533 -24.18 13.45 -20.09
C GLN A 533 -23.78 14.92 -19.99
N MET A 534 -22.98 15.25 -18.99
CA MET A 534 -22.59 16.60 -18.64
C MET A 534 -21.06 16.78 -18.73
N SER A 535 -20.62 17.91 -19.23
CA SER A 535 -19.21 18.31 -19.12
C SER A 535 -18.82 18.58 -17.65
N ALA A 536 -17.53 18.50 -17.35
CA ALA A 536 -17.01 18.83 -16.02
C ALA A 536 -17.48 20.21 -15.51
N ALA A 537 -17.52 21.21 -16.39
CA ALA A 537 -18.01 22.57 -16.07
C ALA A 537 -19.52 22.62 -15.76
N GLN A 538 -20.31 21.72 -16.31
CA GLN A 538 -21.74 21.59 -16.01
C GLN A 538 -21.95 20.83 -14.69
N LEU A 539 -21.16 19.76 -14.44
CA LEU A 539 -21.24 18.95 -13.23
C LEU A 539 -21.01 19.79 -11.97
N VAL A 540 -20.00 20.66 -11.96
CA VAL A 540 -19.69 21.51 -10.78
C VAL A 540 -20.78 22.53 -10.45
N ARG A 541 -21.75 22.72 -11.36
CA ARG A 541 -22.90 23.64 -11.21
C ARG A 541 -24.25 22.91 -11.08
N ASP A 542 -24.25 21.59 -11.11
CA ASP A 542 -25.49 20.81 -11.00
C ASP A 542 -25.96 20.79 -9.54
N ALA A 543 -27.17 21.32 -9.29
CA ALA A 543 -27.71 21.48 -7.94
C ALA A 543 -28.01 20.14 -7.24
N ASP A 544 -28.38 19.10 -8.02
CA ASP A 544 -28.63 17.78 -7.45
C ASP A 544 -27.32 17.13 -7.00
N LEU A 545 -26.25 17.28 -7.80
CA LEU A 545 -24.92 16.79 -7.46
C LEU A 545 -24.35 17.54 -6.24
N GLU A 546 -24.51 18.86 -6.20
CA GLU A 546 -24.14 19.66 -5.02
C GLU A 546 -24.88 19.17 -3.76
N THR A 547 -26.16 18.83 -3.90
CA THR A 547 -26.96 18.30 -2.79
C THR A 547 -26.42 16.94 -2.29
N GLU A 548 -26.00 16.05 -3.18
CA GLU A 548 -25.39 14.76 -2.80
C GLU A 548 -24.05 14.97 -2.07
N VAL A 549 -23.18 15.83 -2.59
CA VAL A 549 -21.90 16.15 -1.90
C VAL A 549 -22.15 16.83 -0.55
N ARG A 550 -23.15 17.70 -0.46
CA ARG A 550 -23.56 18.33 0.81
C ARG A 550 -24.00 17.31 1.85
N ARG A 551 -24.68 16.23 1.44
CA ARG A 551 -25.03 15.12 2.36
C ARG A 551 -23.79 14.44 2.92
N ALA A 552 -22.75 14.23 2.08
CA ALA A 552 -21.49 13.68 2.54
C ALA A 552 -20.81 14.60 3.58
N VAL A 553 -20.77 15.91 3.30
CA VAL A 553 -20.21 16.92 4.22
C VAL A 553 -20.99 16.97 5.54
N VAL A 554 -22.33 16.94 5.50
CA VAL A 554 -23.15 16.90 6.71
C VAL A 554 -22.87 15.64 7.52
N ALA A 555 -22.72 14.48 6.86
CA ALA A 555 -22.37 13.22 7.54
C ALA A 555 -20.97 13.28 8.18
N ALA A 556 -19.99 13.91 7.53
CA ALA A 556 -18.67 14.11 8.10
C ALA A 556 -18.70 15.05 9.33
N ASN A 557 -19.46 16.10 9.26
CA ASN A 557 -19.60 17.06 10.36
C ASN A 557 -20.23 16.48 11.64
N THR A 558 -20.90 15.33 11.57
CA THR A 558 -21.41 14.64 12.77
C THR A 558 -20.31 14.04 13.65
N LEU A 559 -19.08 13.88 13.10
CA LEU A 559 -17.95 13.27 13.80
C LEU A 559 -17.13 14.28 14.62
N VAL A 560 -17.37 15.57 14.44
CA VAL A 560 -16.56 16.65 15.00
C VAL A 560 -17.41 17.73 15.66
N SER A 561 -16.79 18.61 16.44
CA SER A 561 -17.47 19.76 17.03
C SER A 561 -17.87 20.79 15.96
N GLN A 562 -18.80 21.67 16.30
CA GLN A 562 -19.24 22.76 15.40
C GLN A 562 -18.09 23.67 14.94
N ALA A 563 -17.08 23.86 15.78
CA ALA A 563 -15.90 24.69 15.44
C ALA A 563 -14.94 23.99 14.45
N GLU A 564 -15.00 22.67 14.38
CA GLU A 564 -14.18 21.84 13.48
C GLU A 564 -14.92 21.49 12.19
N SER A 565 -16.22 21.80 12.10
CA SER A 565 -17.08 21.42 10.97
C SER A 565 -16.73 22.15 9.68
N ILE A 566 -16.84 21.44 8.56
CA ILE A 566 -16.76 22.04 7.21
C ILE A 566 -17.97 22.97 7.01
N ARG A 567 -17.72 24.27 6.87
CA ARG A 567 -18.77 25.29 6.71
C ARG A 567 -19.20 25.45 5.27
N THR A 568 -18.26 25.32 4.35
CA THR A 568 -18.51 25.45 2.92
C THR A 568 -17.57 24.50 2.16
N PHE A 569 -17.96 24.16 0.95
CA PHE A 569 -17.14 23.33 0.08
C PHE A 569 -17.26 23.78 -1.38
N ARG A 570 -16.34 23.35 -2.21
CA ARG A 570 -16.37 23.53 -3.66
C ARG A 570 -16.09 22.21 -4.37
N ILE A 571 -16.93 21.90 -5.35
CA ILE A 571 -16.69 20.78 -6.27
C ILE A 571 -15.73 21.27 -7.36
N LEU A 572 -14.67 20.53 -7.61
CA LEU A 572 -13.68 20.82 -8.64
C LEU A 572 -14.00 20.05 -9.93
N ALA A 573 -13.70 20.71 -11.06
CA ALA A 573 -13.96 20.15 -12.39
C ALA A 573 -12.97 19.02 -12.77
N GLN A 574 -11.78 19.02 -12.19
CA GLN A 574 -10.72 18.07 -12.51
C GLN A 574 -10.38 17.23 -11.26
N PRO A 575 -10.09 15.94 -11.44
CA PRO A 575 -9.60 15.10 -10.35
C PRO A 575 -8.18 15.51 -9.96
N PHE A 576 -7.79 15.19 -8.72
CA PHE A 576 -6.38 15.23 -8.35
C PHE A 576 -5.68 14.02 -8.97
N THR A 577 -4.56 14.25 -9.64
CA THR A 577 -3.79 13.20 -10.32
C THR A 577 -2.32 13.28 -9.94
N GLU A 578 -1.63 12.16 -10.12
CA GLU A 578 -0.19 12.08 -9.98
C GLU A 578 0.52 12.86 -11.08
N GLU A 579 0.02 12.80 -12.31
CA GLU A 579 0.54 13.50 -13.48
C GLU A 579 0.61 15.03 -13.26
N HIS A 580 -0.39 15.61 -12.58
CA HIS A 580 -0.39 17.01 -12.20
C HIS A 580 0.40 17.29 -10.89
N GLY A 581 1.06 16.28 -10.33
CA GLY A 581 1.84 16.44 -9.11
C GLY A 581 1.00 16.64 -7.84
N LEU A 582 -0.30 16.34 -7.86
CA LEU A 582 -1.25 16.56 -6.76
C LEU A 582 -1.43 15.34 -5.87
N LEU A 583 -1.08 14.15 -6.38
CA LEU A 583 -1.01 12.91 -5.61
C LEU A 583 0.44 12.41 -5.56
N THR A 584 0.71 11.58 -4.55
CA THR A 584 1.89 10.73 -4.57
C THR A 584 1.64 9.51 -5.46
N PRO A 585 2.68 8.77 -5.89
CA PRO A 585 2.51 7.51 -6.61
C PRO A 585 1.71 6.44 -5.83
N SER A 586 1.67 6.57 -4.50
CA SER A 586 0.81 5.75 -3.62
C SER A 586 -0.60 6.34 -3.43
N LEU A 587 -1.01 7.26 -4.30
CA LEU A 587 -2.32 7.92 -4.34
C LEU A 587 -2.66 8.77 -3.09
N LYS A 588 -1.67 9.19 -2.31
CA LYS A 588 -1.85 10.10 -1.17
C LYS A 588 -1.88 11.56 -1.64
N LEU A 589 -2.74 12.37 -1.03
CA LEU A 589 -2.86 13.81 -1.33
C LEU A 589 -1.57 14.57 -0.98
N LYS A 590 -1.06 15.36 -1.90
CA LYS A 590 0.00 16.34 -1.64
C LYS A 590 -0.64 17.68 -1.27
N ARG A 591 -1.06 17.81 0.00
CA ARG A 591 -1.86 18.94 0.51
C ARG A 591 -1.38 20.31 0.03
N LYS A 592 -0.10 20.63 0.28
CA LYS A 592 0.47 21.93 -0.14
C LYS A 592 0.45 22.16 -1.65
N ALA A 593 0.68 21.11 -2.44
CA ALA A 593 0.63 21.21 -3.90
C ALA A 593 -0.80 21.51 -4.37
N ILE A 594 -1.80 20.84 -3.76
CA ILE A 594 -3.21 21.08 -4.07
C ILE A 594 -3.64 22.49 -3.65
N GLU A 595 -3.30 22.93 -2.43
CA GLU A 595 -3.61 24.27 -1.95
C GLU A 595 -3.01 25.36 -2.86
N ASN A 596 -1.78 25.17 -3.35
CA ASN A 596 -1.14 26.09 -4.28
C ASN A 596 -1.80 26.06 -5.66
N ALA A 597 -2.08 24.87 -6.21
CA ALA A 597 -2.69 24.72 -7.52
C ALA A 597 -4.12 25.31 -7.58
N TYR A 598 -4.85 25.22 -6.48
CA TYR A 598 -6.23 25.70 -6.34
C TYR A 598 -6.37 26.89 -5.40
N ALA A 599 -5.32 27.73 -5.31
CA ALA A 599 -5.32 28.90 -4.42
C ALA A 599 -6.51 29.84 -4.65
N ASN A 600 -6.91 30.07 -5.91
CA ASN A 600 -8.06 30.91 -6.25
C ASN A 600 -9.39 30.33 -5.75
N GLU A 601 -9.56 29.00 -5.88
CA GLU A 601 -10.72 28.27 -5.41
C GLU A 601 -10.79 28.30 -3.88
N VAL A 602 -9.64 28.11 -3.22
CA VAL A 602 -9.53 28.22 -1.75
C VAL A 602 -9.91 29.63 -1.30
N GLU A 603 -9.31 30.67 -1.90
CA GLU A 603 -9.66 32.06 -1.56
C GLU A 603 -11.14 32.38 -1.77
N ALA A 604 -11.75 31.82 -2.81
CA ALA A 604 -13.16 32.03 -3.09
C ALA A 604 -14.11 31.40 -2.06
N LEU A 605 -13.66 30.39 -1.30
CA LEU A 605 -14.44 29.79 -0.20
C LEU A 605 -14.57 30.72 1.02
N TYR A 606 -13.66 31.71 1.16
CA TYR A 606 -13.63 32.65 2.29
C TYR A 606 -14.04 34.07 1.91
N ARG A 607 -14.33 34.32 0.63
CA ARG A 607 -14.96 35.57 0.22
C ARG A 607 -16.45 35.50 0.50
N ALA A 608 -16.89 36.25 1.49
CA ALA A 608 -18.33 36.37 1.85
C ALA A 608 -19.11 37.03 0.71
#